data_ed6b76234b41b184460ddc42f4cd6b69
#
_entry.id   ed6b76234b41b184460ddc42f4cd6b69
#
_cell.length_a   1.000
_cell.length_b   1.000
_cell.length_c   1.000
_cell.angle_alpha   90.00
_cell.angle_beta   90.00
_cell.angle_gamma   90.00
#
_symmetry.space_group_name_H-M   'P 1'
#
loop_
_entity.id
_entity.type
_entity.pdbx_description
1 polymer ?
#
loop_
_entity_poly.entity_id
_entity_poly.type
_entity_poly.pdbx_seq_one_letter_code
_entity_poly.pdbx_strand_id
1 'polypeptide(L)'
;VKEDSKLVPDYVFEVSWEVCNKVGSVYTVLSTKALTMVEKFRDNYILIGPDIWKETHQNPDFMEDRFLYKSWREKAESEGFRLKIGRWNVHGKPVVILIDFTPLFAEKDKILTHYWEHFKLDSLTGGYDYLEPALFGYAAGKIIESFYNFNISYHDKIIAQFHEWVSGTALLYVKENVPQAGTVFSSHSTVIGRNLATHGFPLYKNFDQYNGESCAKQFGNVSKYSLEKLSANEADVFT
;
A
#
# COMPACT_ATOMS: atom_id res chain seq x y z
N VAL A 1 22.37 7.20 -32.51
CA VAL A 1 21.15 7.02 -31.71
C VAL A 1 21.61 6.41 -30.39
N LYS A 2 21.68 7.21 -29.31
CA LYS A 2 21.89 6.67 -27.97
C LYS A 2 20.65 5.84 -27.65
N GLU A 3 20.80 4.53 -27.45
CA GLU A 3 19.81 3.72 -26.78
C GLU A 3 19.53 4.40 -25.43
N ASP A 4 18.31 4.90 -25.26
CA ASP A 4 17.82 5.31 -23.94
C ASP A 4 17.88 4.07 -23.06
N SER A 5 18.92 4.00 -22.22
CA SER A 5 19.01 2.94 -21.22
C SER A 5 17.81 3.09 -20.31
N LYS A 6 16.79 2.25 -20.51
CA LYS A 6 15.63 2.21 -19.62
C LYS A 6 16.13 2.05 -18.20
N LEU A 7 15.80 3.05 -17.37
CA LEU A 7 16.10 2.98 -15.94
C LEU A 7 15.32 1.80 -15.36
N VAL A 8 16.03 0.76 -14.94
CA VAL A 8 15.46 -0.39 -14.26
C VAL A 8 15.65 -0.18 -12.75
N PRO A 9 14.63 -0.29 -11.92
CA PRO A 9 14.79 -0.20 -10.49
C PRO A 9 15.55 -1.41 -9.95
N ASP A 10 16.29 -1.22 -8.85
CA ASP A 10 16.99 -2.27 -8.14
C ASP A 10 16.06 -2.96 -7.14
N TYR A 11 15.12 -2.21 -6.54
CA TYR A 11 14.11 -2.70 -5.63
C TYR A 11 12.71 -2.23 -6.06
N VAL A 12 11.73 -3.12 -5.90
CA VAL A 12 10.32 -2.83 -6.12
C VAL A 12 9.51 -3.26 -4.91
N PHE A 13 8.86 -2.30 -4.26
CA PHE A 13 7.87 -2.55 -3.22
C PHE A 13 6.48 -2.44 -3.79
N GLU A 14 5.58 -3.33 -3.39
CA GLU A 14 4.15 -3.20 -3.67
C GLU A 14 3.36 -3.34 -2.37
N VAL A 15 2.55 -2.34 -2.08
CA VAL A 15 1.70 -2.29 -0.88
C VAL A 15 0.26 -2.51 -1.29
N SER A 16 -0.37 -3.52 -0.71
CA SER A 16 -1.79 -3.80 -0.93
C SER A 16 -2.40 -4.53 0.26
N TRP A 17 -3.66 -4.19 0.56
CA TRP A 17 -4.46 -4.94 1.53
C TRP A 17 -4.65 -6.42 1.13
N GLU A 18 -4.58 -6.71 -0.16
CA GLU A 18 -4.86 -8.04 -0.71
C GLU A 18 -3.60 -8.93 -0.85
N VAL A 19 -2.45 -8.50 -0.36
CA VAL A 19 -1.25 -9.36 -0.29
C VAL A 19 -1.51 -10.49 0.72
N CYS A 20 -1.50 -11.73 0.26
CA CYS A 20 -1.88 -12.92 1.02
C CYS A 20 -3.30 -12.89 1.61
N ASN A 21 -4.17 -12.02 1.10
CA ASN A 21 -5.55 -11.85 1.56
C ASN A 21 -6.49 -11.79 0.34
N LYS A 22 -7.16 -12.89 0.05
CA LYS A 22 -8.06 -13.01 -1.11
C LYS A 22 -9.42 -12.36 -0.80
N VAL A 23 -9.48 -11.04 -0.91
CA VAL A 23 -10.69 -10.25 -0.63
C VAL A 23 -11.33 -9.69 -1.90
N GLY A 24 -10.52 -9.31 -2.90
CA GLY A 24 -11.00 -8.67 -4.11
C GLY A 24 -10.16 -8.98 -5.35
N SER A 25 -10.28 -8.14 -6.38
CA SER A 25 -9.63 -8.32 -7.69
C SER A 25 -8.14 -8.00 -7.71
N VAL A 26 -7.67 -7.16 -6.77
CA VAL A 26 -6.24 -6.79 -6.70
C VAL A 26 -5.38 -8.00 -6.34
N TYR A 27 -5.91 -8.94 -5.53
CA TYR A 27 -5.27 -10.24 -5.30
C TYR A 27 -4.89 -10.93 -6.61
N THR A 28 -5.83 -10.98 -7.57
CA THR A 28 -5.57 -11.62 -8.87
C THR A 28 -4.51 -10.86 -9.65
N VAL A 29 -4.56 -9.54 -9.67
CA VAL A 29 -3.56 -8.70 -10.35
C VAL A 29 -2.16 -8.98 -9.79
N LEU A 30 -1.99 -8.96 -8.48
CA LEU A 30 -0.70 -9.18 -7.83
C LEU A 30 -0.20 -10.62 -8.01
N SER A 31 -1.07 -11.61 -7.77
CA SER A 31 -0.69 -13.02 -7.82
C SER A 31 -0.34 -13.50 -9.23
N THR A 32 -1.00 -12.98 -10.26
CA THR A 32 -0.73 -13.37 -11.66
C THR A 32 0.55 -12.77 -12.22
N LYS A 33 0.90 -11.53 -11.81
CA LYS A 33 2.15 -10.91 -12.26
C LYS A 33 3.39 -11.34 -11.43
N ALA A 34 3.19 -12.00 -10.29
CA ALA A 34 4.24 -12.31 -9.33
C ALA A 34 5.42 -13.07 -9.96
N LEU A 35 5.16 -14.08 -10.80
CA LEU A 35 6.22 -14.83 -11.47
C LEU A 35 7.13 -13.93 -12.31
N THR A 36 6.54 -13.11 -13.17
CA THR A 36 7.28 -12.20 -14.06
C THR A 36 8.11 -11.19 -13.25
N MET A 37 7.56 -10.69 -12.15
CA MET A 37 8.26 -9.75 -11.28
C MET A 37 9.43 -10.42 -10.56
N VAL A 38 9.26 -11.65 -10.06
CA VAL A 38 10.32 -12.42 -9.41
C VAL A 38 11.42 -12.81 -10.41
N GLU A 39 11.09 -13.19 -11.63
CA GLU A 39 12.06 -13.46 -12.68
C GLU A 39 12.96 -12.24 -12.94
N LYS A 40 12.40 -11.04 -12.87
CA LYS A 40 13.10 -9.79 -13.15
C LYS A 40 13.86 -9.23 -11.94
N PHE A 41 13.27 -9.26 -10.76
CA PHE A 41 13.79 -8.57 -9.56
C PHE A 41 14.22 -9.52 -8.45
N ARG A 42 13.91 -10.82 -8.57
CA ARG A 42 14.21 -11.85 -7.56
C ARG A 42 13.66 -11.44 -6.19
N ASP A 43 14.45 -11.53 -5.13
CA ASP A 43 14.07 -11.19 -3.77
C ASP A 43 13.99 -9.67 -3.51
N ASN A 44 14.41 -8.84 -4.48
CA ASN A 44 14.22 -7.39 -4.43
C ASN A 44 12.81 -6.95 -4.87
N TYR A 45 11.93 -7.89 -5.24
CA TYR A 45 10.51 -7.67 -5.39
C TYR A 45 9.80 -8.06 -4.09
N ILE A 46 9.34 -7.06 -3.34
CA ILE A 46 8.83 -7.21 -1.99
C ILE A 46 7.40 -6.71 -1.91
N LEU A 47 6.49 -7.59 -1.53
CA LEU A 47 5.08 -7.26 -1.30
C LEU A 47 4.83 -7.02 0.19
N ILE A 48 4.01 -6.03 0.51
CA ILE A 48 3.66 -5.67 1.88
C ILE A 48 2.15 -5.72 2.05
N GLY A 49 1.70 -6.49 3.02
CA GLY A 49 0.29 -6.66 3.36
C GLY A 49 0.01 -6.66 4.86
N PRO A 50 -1.26 -6.56 5.28
CA PRO A 50 -1.64 -6.65 6.67
C PRO A 50 -1.63 -8.10 7.17
N ASP A 51 -1.17 -8.32 8.40
CA ASP A 51 -1.34 -9.59 9.10
C ASP A 51 -2.70 -9.65 9.80
N ILE A 52 -3.74 -10.05 9.06
CA ILE A 52 -5.13 -10.13 9.56
C ILE A 52 -5.54 -11.56 9.97
N TRP A 53 -4.67 -12.53 9.81
CA TRP A 53 -4.93 -13.95 10.13
C TRP A 53 -4.47 -14.35 11.54
N LYS A 54 -4.51 -13.45 12.52
CA LYS A 54 -3.82 -13.61 13.80
C LYS A 54 -4.37 -14.67 14.72
N GLU A 55 -5.68 -14.91 14.73
CA GLU A 55 -6.32 -15.54 15.87
C GLU A 55 -6.78 -16.98 15.63
N THR A 56 -6.88 -17.44 14.39
CA THR A 56 -7.61 -18.68 14.15
C THR A 56 -6.86 -19.75 13.38
N HIS A 57 -6.07 -19.41 12.39
CA HIS A 57 -5.39 -20.39 11.55
C HIS A 57 -4.16 -19.80 10.85
N GLN A 58 -3.25 -20.67 10.48
CA GLN A 58 -2.14 -20.32 9.63
C GLN A 58 -2.67 -19.81 8.28
N ASN A 59 -2.23 -18.63 7.84
CA ASN A 59 -2.61 -18.07 6.54
C ASN A 59 -2.17 -19.04 5.42
N PRO A 60 -3.11 -19.60 4.61
CA PRO A 60 -2.77 -20.60 3.60
C PRO A 60 -1.95 -20.02 2.44
N ASP A 61 -2.02 -18.72 2.23
CA ASP A 61 -1.31 -18.01 1.17
C ASP A 61 0.11 -17.57 1.60
N PHE A 62 0.48 -17.74 2.88
CA PHE A 62 1.74 -17.26 3.41
C PHE A 62 2.60 -18.41 3.98
N MET A 63 3.83 -18.47 3.51
CA MET A 63 4.87 -19.39 4.03
C MET A 63 5.94 -18.56 4.72
N GLU A 64 5.97 -18.60 6.06
CA GLU A 64 6.99 -17.87 6.83
C GLU A 64 8.38 -18.43 6.54
N ASP A 65 9.35 -17.53 6.32
CA ASP A 65 10.77 -17.84 6.20
C ASP A 65 11.58 -16.95 7.15
N ARG A 66 12.04 -17.54 8.23
CA ARG A 66 12.76 -16.83 9.29
C ARG A 66 14.20 -16.44 8.92
N PHE A 67 14.69 -16.92 7.79
CA PHE A 67 16.05 -16.61 7.31
C PHE A 67 16.06 -15.42 6.34
N LEU A 68 14.94 -15.14 5.68
CA LEU A 68 14.81 -13.98 4.81
C LEU A 68 15.01 -12.68 5.60
N TYR A 69 15.95 -11.87 5.16
CA TYR A 69 16.28 -10.58 5.76
C TYR A 69 16.45 -10.63 7.28
N LYS A 70 17.03 -11.71 7.81
CA LYS A 70 17.11 -12.00 9.24
C LYS A 70 17.66 -10.82 10.05
N SER A 71 18.80 -10.25 9.64
CA SER A 71 19.43 -9.14 10.38
C SER A 71 18.56 -7.89 10.41
N TRP A 72 17.89 -7.57 9.30
CA TRP A 72 16.94 -6.47 9.27
C TRP A 72 15.69 -6.78 10.09
N ARG A 73 15.15 -8.00 10.02
CA ARG A 73 14.01 -8.42 10.84
C ARG A 73 14.28 -8.21 12.33
N GLU A 74 15.43 -8.67 12.83
CA GLU A 74 15.83 -8.51 14.24
C GLU A 74 15.89 -7.03 14.62
N LYS A 75 16.39 -6.17 13.73
CA LYS A 75 16.40 -4.71 13.92
C LYS A 75 14.98 -4.15 13.96
N ALA A 76 14.13 -4.47 12.99
CA ALA A 76 12.76 -3.99 12.91
C ALA A 76 11.94 -4.41 14.14
N GLU A 77 12.09 -5.65 14.60
CA GLU A 77 11.47 -6.14 15.84
C GLU A 77 11.96 -5.34 17.07
N SER A 78 13.24 -4.99 17.12
CA SER A 78 13.80 -4.13 18.19
C SER A 78 13.27 -2.68 18.14
N GLU A 79 12.87 -2.21 16.97
CA GLU A 79 12.20 -0.91 16.77
C GLU A 79 10.70 -0.94 17.11
N GLY A 80 10.17 -2.11 17.52
CA GLY A 80 8.79 -2.29 17.94
C GLY A 80 7.84 -2.71 16.81
N PHE A 81 8.35 -3.01 15.62
CA PHE A 81 7.52 -3.55 14.55
C PHE A 81 7.09 -4.99 14.86
N ARG A 82 5.84 -5.28 14.59
CA ARG A 82 5.29 -6.64 14.61
C ARG A 82 5.08 -7.10 13.18
N LEU A 83 5.94 -7.99 12.71
CA LEU A 83 5.93 -8.42 11.32
C LEU A 83 6.28 -9.90 11.16
N LYS A 84 5.85 -10.47 10.06
CA LYS A 84 6.26 -11.78 9.56
C LYS A 84 6.86 -11.62 8.19
N ILE A 85 7.96 -12.30 7.92
CA ILE A 85 8.60 -12.31 6.59
C ILE A 85 8.54 -13.73 6.05
N GLY A 86 8.24 -13.85 4.77
CA GLY A 86 8.15 -15.14 4.11
C GLY A 86 7.88 -15.00 2.62
N ARG A 87 7.19 -15.99 2.08
CA ARG A 87 6.84 -16.04 0.66
C ARG A 87 5.36 -16.23 0.46
N TRP A 88 4.81 -15.58 -0.54
CA TRP A 88 3.45 -15.84 -0.98
C TRP A 88 3.36 -17.20 -1.67
N ASN A 89 2.36 -18.00 -1.30
CA ASN A 89 2.14 -19.32 -1.88
C ASN A 89 1.41 -19.24 -3.24
N VAL A 90 1.99 -18.46 -4.15
CA VAL A 90 1.54 -18.30 -5.54
C VAL A 90 2.70 -18.57 -6.49
N HIS A 91 2.43 -18.59 -7.80
CA HIS A 91 3.48 -18.76 -8.81
C HIS A 91 4.54 -17.66 -8.67
N GLY A 92 5.82 -18.06 -8.66
CA GLY A 92 6.95 -17.16 -8.45
C GLY A 92 7.36 -17.00 -6.98
N LYS A 93 6.48 -17.29 -6.03
CA LYS A 93 6.77 -17.20 -4.58
C LYS A 93 7.49 -15.93 -4.17
N PRO A 94 6.93 -14.74 -4.48
CA PRO A 94 7.56 -13.46 -4.13
C PRO A 94 7.74 -13.30 -2.64
N VAL A 95 8.70 -12.47 -2.25
CA VAL A 95 8.90 -12.08 -0.85
C VAL A 95 7.71 -11.26 -0.37
N VAL A 96 7.25 -11.58 0.83
CA VAL A 96 6.15 -10.88 1.50
C VAL A 96 6.54 -10.50 2.92
N ILE A 97 6.16 -9.28 3.29
CA ILE A 97 6.16 -8.78 4.66
C ILE A 97 4.71 -8.59 5.08
N LEU A 98 4.26 -9.32 6.10
CA LEU A 98 2.95 -9.12 6.72
C LEU A 98 3.11 -8.33 8.02
N ILE A 99 2.30 -7.27 8.19
CA ILE A 99 2.43 -6.32 9.30
C ILE A 99 1.23 -6.40 10.23
N ASP A 100 1.49 -6.56 11.52
CA ASP A 100 0.53 -6.27 12.57
C ASP A 100 0.54 -4.78 12.92
N PHE A 101 -0.42 -4.06 12.39
CA PHE A 101 -0.61 -2.62 12.63
C PHE A 101 -1.48 -2.29 13.84
N THR A 102 -2.04 -3.30 14.52
CA THR A 102 -2.99 -3.06 15.63
C THR A 102 -2.43 -2.22 16.78
N PRO A 103 -1.14 -2.26 17.14
CA PRO A 103 -0.62 -1.36 18.18
C PRO A 103 -0.80 0.13 17.86
N LEU A 104 -0.88 0.50 16.57
CA LEU A 104 -1.01 1.89 16.13
C LEU A 104 -2.38 2.50 16.43
N PHE A 105 -3.39 1.70 16.78
CA PHE A 105 -4.68 2.23 17.24
C PHE A 105 -4.54 3.16 18.45
N ALA A 106 -3.57 2.92 19.32
CA ALA A 106 -3.28 3.79 20.46
C ALA A 106 -2.75 5.18 20.05
N GLU A 107 -2.17 5.28 18.84
CA GLU A 107 -1.57 6.52 18.33
C GLU A 107 -2.38 7.12 17.16
N LYS A 108 -3.58 6.58 16.87
CA LYS A 108 -4.37 6.94 15.68
C LYS A 108 -4.59 8.44 15.53
N ASP A 109 -4.92 9.13 16.60
CA ASP A 109 -5.22 10.56 16.56
C ASP A 109 -3.98 11.38 16.22
N LYS A 110 -2.82 11.02 16.76
CA LYS A 110 -1.53 11.64 16.42
C LYS A 110 -1.18 11.43 14.95
N ILE A 111 -1.33 10.19 14.46
CA ILE A 111 -1.04 9.82 13.06
C ILE A 111 -1.95 10.60 12.09
N LEU A 112 -3.26 10.63 12.36
CA LEU A 112 -4.21 11.31 11.49
C LEU A 112 -4.07 12.83 11.55
N THR A 113 -3.75 13.39 12.72
CA THR A 113 -3.45 14.82 12.86
C THR A 113 -2.23 15.21 12.02
N HIS A 114 -1.16 14.39 12.04
CA HIS A 114 0.02 14.62 11.21
C HIS A 114 -0.35 14.71 9.72
N TYR A 115 -1.14 13.77 9.20
CA TYR A 115 -1.58 13.81 7.79
C TYR A 115 -2.50 14.99 7.49
N TRP A 116 -3.34 15.40 8.44
CA TRP A 116 -4.13 16.62 8.27
C TRP A 116 -3.24 17.87 8.19
N GLU A 117 -2.26 17.99 9.06
CA GLU A 117 -1.37 19.16 9.10
C GLU A 117 -0.52 19.26 7.84
N HIS A 118 0.05 18.15 7.37
CA HIS A 118 1.00 18.12 6.26
C HIS A 118 0.31 18.03 4.89
N PHE A 119 -0.73 17.24 4.75
CA PHE A 119 -1.38 16.94 3.47
C PHE A 119 -2.84 17.40 3.38
N LYS A 120 -3.41 17.93 4.45
CA LYS A 120 -4.85 18.26 4.53
C LYS A 120 -5.77 17.05 4.31
N LEU A 121 -5.31 15.86 4.69
CA LEU A 121 -6.10 14.64 4.62
C LEU A 121 -7.32 14.73 5.55
N ASP A 122 -8.53 14.70 4.97
CA ASP A 122 -9.77 14.72 5.74
C ASP A 122 -10.10 13.32 6.28
N SER A 123 -9.83 13.10 7.56
CA SER A 123 -10.10 11.84 8.26
C SER A 123 -11.21 11.94 9.30
N LEU A 124 -11.86 13.11 9.46
CA LEU A 124 -12.81 13.35 10.54
C LEU A 124 -14.07 12.48 10.46
N THR A 125 -14.50 12.14 9.25
CA THR A 125 -15.69 11.32 9.01
C THR A 125 -15.37 9.83 8.82
N GLY A 126 -14.10 9.47 8.93
CA GLY A 126 -13.64 8.10 8.72
C GLY A 126 -14.09 7.17 9.84
N GLY A 127 -14.88 6.14 9.50
CA GLY A 127 -15.22 5.05 10.39
C GLY A 127 -14.09 4.03 10.56
N TYR A 128 -14.38 2.93 11.24
CA TYR A 128 -13.41 1.86 11.48
C TYR A 128 -12.88 1.27 10.16
N ASP A 129 -13.73 1.16 9.16
CA ASP A 129 -13.42 0.69 7.80
C ASP A 129 -12.49 1.61 6.99
N TYR A 130 -12.30 2.86 7.45
CA TYR A 130 -11.28 3.78 6.97
C TYR A 130 -10.01 3.73 7.85
N LEU A 131 -10.21 3.65 9.17
CA LEU A 131 -9.13 3.75 10.14
C LEU A 131 -8.14 2.58 10.05
N GLU A 132 -8.64 1.34 9.92
CA GLU A 132 -7.77 0.17 9.78
C GLU A 132 -6.83 0.29 8.57
N PRO A 133 -7.31 0.53 7.33
CA PRO A 133 -6.44 0.73 6.19
C PRO A 133 -5.48 1.91 6.34
N ALA A 134 -5.92 3.02 6.93
CA ALA A 134 -5.06 4.17 7.15
C ALA A 134 -3.88 3.84 8.08
N LEU A 135 -4.11 3.10 9.16
CA LEU A 135 -3.05 2.66 10.08
C LEU A 135 -2.16 1.58 9.45
N PHE A 136 -2.73 0.65 8.68
CA PHE A 136 -1.94 -0.30 7.91
C PHE A 136 -0.99 0.40 6.94
N GLY A 137 -1.50 1.36 6.18
CA GLY A 137 -0.68 2.11 5.23
C GLY A 137 0.44 2.87 5.94
N TYR A 138 0.16 3.53 7.06
CA TYR A 138 1.20 4.18 7.87
C TYR A 138 2.29 3.18 8.31
N ALA A 139 1.90 2.01 8.81
CA ALA A 139 2.83 0.95 9.20
C ALA A 139 3.66 0.46 8.01
N ALA A 140 3.04 0.27 6.83
CA ALA A 140 3.72 -0.15 5.61
C ALA A 140 4.76 0.89 5.16
N GLY A 141 4.43 2.18 5.22
CA GLY A 141 5.39 3.26 4.94
C GLY A 141 6.60 3.23 5.87
N LYS A 142 6.38 3.06 7.17
CA LYS A 142 7.47 2.91 8.15
C LYS A 142 8.34 1.69 7.91
N ILE A 143 7.76 0.58 7.45
CA ILE A 143 8.51 -0.63 7.09
C ILE A 143 9.40 -0.38 5.87
N ILE A 144 8.89 0.32 4.85
CA ILE A 144 9.69 0.70 3.68
C ILE A 144 10.87 1.58 4.11
N GLU A 145 10.65 2.57 4.95
CA GLU A 145 11.71 3.43 5.49
C GLU A 145 12.76 2.63 6.28
N SER A 146 12.33 1.78 7.22
CA SER A 146 13.24 0.94 8.01
C SER A 146 14.05 -0.01 7.12
N PHE A 147 13.40 -0.64 6.14
CA PHE A 147 14.06 -1.52 5.18
C PHE A 147 15.08 -0.76 4.32
N TYR A 148 14.68 0.41 3.82
CA TYR A 148 15.54 1.30 3.03
C TYR A 148 16.81 1.66 3.81
N ASN A 149 16.65 2.17 5.02
CA ASN A 149 17.77 2.63 5.83
C ASN A 149 18.75 1.51 6.22
N PHE A 150 18.32 0.24 6.21
CA PHE A 150 19.15 -0.89 6.61
C PHE A 150 19.76 -1.64 5.42
N ASN A 151 19.00 -1.87 4.34
CA ASN A 151 19.40 -2.79 3.27
C ASN A 151 19.80 -2.09 1.97
N ILE A 152 19.40 -0.82 1.77
CA ILE A 152 19.44 -0.20 0.45
C ILE A 152 20.55 0.87 0.42
N SER A 153 21.36 0.85 -0.63
CA SER A 153 22.38 1.87 -0.88
C SER A 153 21.75 3.11 -1.50
N TYR A 154 22.32 4.28 -1.26
CA TYR A 154 21.85 5.53 -1.87
C TYR A 154 21.99 5.55 -3.40
N HIS A 155 22.73 4.64 -3.99
CA HIS A 155 22.83 4.46 -5.45
C HIS A 155 21.70 3.61 -6.03
N ASP A 156 21.03 2.80 -5.20
CA ASP A 156 19.98 1.90 -5.66
C ASP A 156 18.72 2.69 -6.00
N LYS A 157 18.08 2.29 -7.08
CA LYS A 157 16.83 2.87 -7.56
C LYS A 157 15.66 2.08 -7.01
N ILE A 158 14.71 2.77 -6.42
CA ILE A 158 13.60 2.16 -5.74
C ILE A 158 12.30 2.66 -6.35
N ILE A 159 11.37 1.73 -6.56
CA ILE A 159 9.97 2.05 -6.84
C ILE A 159 9.10 1.44 -5.74
N ALA A 160 8.15 2.23 -5.25
CA ALA A 160 7.10 1.79 -4.35
C ALA A 160 5.74 2.01 -5.03
N GLN A 161 5.00 0.93 -5.26
CA GLN A 161 3.67 0.94 -5.85
C GLN A 161 2.62 0.68 -4.77
N PHE A 162 1.57 1.48 -4.80
CA PHE A 162 0.50 1.48 -3.81
C PHE A 162 -0.83 1.22 -4.50
N HIS A 163 -1.56 0.21 -4.04
CA HIS A 163 -2.81 -0.22 -4.66
C HIS A 163 -4.01 0.25 -3.85
N GLU A 164 -4.90 1.00 -4.50
CA GLU A 164 -6.14 1.52 -3.94
C GLU A 164 -5.93 2.52 -2.78
N TRP A 165 -6.97 3.25 -2.44
CA TRP A 165 -6.96 4.21 -1.32
C TRP A 165 -6.51 3.58 0.02
N VAL A 166 -6.75 2.28 0.20
CA VAL A 166 -6.37 1.52 1.41
C VAL A 166 -4.87 1.49 1.69
N SER A 167 -4.05 1.80 0.70
CA SER A 167 -2.59 1.95 0.84
C SER A 167 -2.11 3.40 0.73
N GLY A 168 -3.03 4.35 0.64
CA GLY A 168 -2.70 5.75 0.36
C GLY A 168 -1.85 6.41 1.44
N THR A 169 -2.07 6.12 2.73
CA THR A 169 -1.23 6.66 3.80
C THR A 169 0.21 6.15 3.75
N ALA A 170 0.44 4.94 3.19
CA ALA A 170 1.80 4.46 2.93
C ALA A 170 2.50 5.30 1.86
N LEU A 171 1.78 5.66 0.80
CA LEU A 171 2.29 6.54 -0.25
C LEU A 171 2.69 7.90 0.34
N LEU A 172 1.79 8.54 1.09
CA LEU A 172 2.06 9.85 1.70
C LEU A 172 3.27 9.76 2.66
N TYR A 173 3.36 8.69 3.44
CA TYR A 173 4.50 8.45 4.33
C TYR A 173 5.82 8.35 3.56
N VAL A 174 5.85 7.55 2.48
CA VAL A 174 7.04 7.35 1.66
C VAL A 174 7.46 8.64 0.98
N LYS A 175 6.51 9.43 0.45
CA LYS A 175 6.81 10.76 -0.13
C LYS A 175 7.52 11.69 0.86
N GLU A 176 7.15 11.65 2.12
CA GLU A 176 7.72 12.50 3.16
C GLU A 176 9.06 11.99 3.68
N ASN A 177 9.18 10.66 3.92
CA ASN A 177 10.30 10.08 4.69
C ASN A 177 11.31 9.31 3.82
N VAL A 178 10.95 8.91 2.59
CA VAL A 178 11.82 8.20 1.64
C VAL A 178 11.74 8.86 0.26
N PRO A 179 12.13 10.14 0.14
CA PRO A 179 11.96 10.91 -1.10
C PRO A 179 12.77 10.37 -2.29
N GLN A 180 13.69 9.44 -2.06
CA GLN A 180 14.46 8.75 -3.11
C GLN A 180 13.65 7.67 -3.83
N ALA A 181 12.52 7.22 -3.26
CA ALA A 181 11.67 6.24 -3.90
C ALA A 181 10.73 6.89 -4.91
N GLY A 182 10.75 6.40 -6.15
CA GLY A 182 9.69 6.71 -7.11
C GLY A 182 8.38 6.06 -6.69
N THR A 183 7.30 6.82 -6.66
CA THR A 183 6.00 6.37 -6.18
C THR A 183 5.00 6.17 -7.31
N VAL A 184 4.30 5.04 -7.29
CA VAL A 184 3.22 4.72 -8.23
C VAL A 184 1.94 4.47 -7.45
N PHE A 185 0.88 5.19 -7.77
CA PHE A 185 -0.46 4.92 -7.23
C PHE A 185 -1.33 4.25 -8.28
N SER A 186 -1.89 3.10 -7.96
CA SER A 186 -2.75 2.33 -8.86
C SER A 186 -4.15 2.21 -8.29
N SER A 187 -5.14 2.79 -8.98
CA SER A 187 -6.56 2.64 -8.65
C SER A 187 -7.22 1.67 -9.62
N HIS A 188 -7.72 0.56 -9.10
CA HIS A 188 -8.48 -0.43 -9.87
C HIS A 188 -9.97 -0.13 -9.88
N SER A 189 -10.43 0.68 -8.90
CA SER A 189 -11.82 1.08 -8.77
C SER A 189 -11.93 2.28 -7.83
N THR A 190 -12.19 3.45 -8.40
CA THR A 190 -12.29 4.67 -7.58
C THR A 190 -13.43 4.61 -6.58
N VAL A 191 -13.25 5.25 -5.42
CA VAL A 191 -14.27 5.33 -4.34
C VAL A 191 -15.60 5.84 -4.90
N ILE A 192 -15.57 6.92 -5.65
CA ILE A 192 -16.79 7.54 -6.20
C ILE A 192 -17.38 6.70 -7.33
N GLY A 193 -16.56 6.21 -8.25
CA GLY A 193 -17.03 5.36 -9.35
C GLY A 193 -17.74 4.10 -8.86
N ARG A 194 -17.18 3.44 -7.85
CA ARG A 194 -17.80 2.27 -7.20
C ARG A 194 -19.15 2.62 -6.56
N ASN A 195 -19.22 3.74 -5.82
CA ASN A 195 -20.46 4.17 -5.19
C ASN A 195 -21.56 4.48 -6.23
N LEU A 196 -21.22 5.23 -7.27
CA LEU A 196 -22.17 5.55 -8.34
C LEU A 196 -22.70 4.27 -9.02
N ALA A 197 -21.80 3.36 -9.38
CA ALA A 197 -22.17 2.09 -10.02
C ALA A 197 -23.04 1.21 -9.11
N THR A 198 -22.69 1.08 -7.84
CA THR A 198 -23.45 0.27 -6.86
C THR A 198 -24.88 0.81 -6.63
N HIS A 199 -25.08 2.13 -6.70
CA HIS A 199 -26.37 2.75 -6.56
C HIS A 199 -27.14 2.92 -7.88
N GLY A 200 -26.65 2.31 -8.99
CA GLY A 200 -27.33 2.32 -10.27
C GLY A 200 -27.30 3.65 -11.02
N PHE A 201 -26.41 4.56 -10.65
CA PHE A 201 -26.22 5.81 -11.38
C PHE A 201 -25.56 5.55 -12.75
N PRO A 202 -25.98 6.22 -13.83
CA PRO A 202 -25.43 6.03 -15.17
C PRO A 202 -24.05 6.70 -15.30
N LEU A 203 -23.02 6.05 -14.77
CA LEU A 203 -21.66 6.58 -14.64
C LEU A 203 -21.16 7.22 -15.93
N TYR A 204 -21.10 6.45 -17.02
CA TYR A 204 -20.52 6.91 -18.29
C TYR A 204 -21.38 7.95 -19.02
N LYS A 205 -22.72 7.82 -18.93
CA LYS A 205 -23.65 8.72 -19.62
C LYS A 205 -23.63 10.12 -19.05
N ASN A 206 -23.41 10.25 -17.73
CA ASN A 206 -23.50 11.50 -17.01
C ASN A 206 -22.16 11.88 -16.32
N PHE A 207 -21.06 11.38 -16.83
CA PHE A 207 -19.75 11.54 -16.19
C PHE A 207 -19.41 13.00 -15.84
N ASP A 208 -19.65 13.92 -16.76
CA ASP A 208 -19.35 15.35 -16.58
C ASP A 208 -20.27 16.07 -15.58
N GLN A 209 -21.35 15.41 -15.14
CA GLN A 209 -22.29 15.97 -14.18
C GLN A 209 -21.96 15.62 -12.73
N TYR A 210 -21.07 14.66 -12.51
CA TYR A 210 -20.70 14.24 -11.17
C TYR A 210 -19.54 15.07 -10.63
N ASN A 211 -19.78 15.70 -9.47
CA ASN A 211 -18.72 16.33 -8.68
C ASN A 211 -18.26 15.37 -7.59
N GLY A 212 -16.97 15.02 -7.58
CA GLY A 212 -16.42 14.02 -6.67
C GLY A 212 -16.61 14.36 -5.19
N GLU A 213 -16.45 15.62 -4.80
CA GLU A 213 -16.62 16.06 -3.40
C GLU A 213 -18.09 15.99 -2.96
N SER A 214 -19.00 16.39 -3.85
CA SER A 214 -20.44 16.30 -3.58
C SER A 214 -20.88 14.84 -3.46
N CYS A 215 -20.41 13.98 -4.35
CA CYS A 215 -20.66 12.54 -4.30
C CYS A 215 -20.09 11.91 -3.03
N ALA A 216 -18.87 12.27 -2.63
CA ALA A 216 -18.23 11.77 -1.42
C ALA A 216 -19.06 12.11 -0.17
N LYS A 217 -19.59 13.33 -0.09
CA LYS A 217 -20.51 13.75 0.98
C LYS A 217 -21.84 12.97 0.93
N GLN A 218 -22.43 12.86 -0.25
CA GLN A 218 -23.70 12.15 -0.47
C GLN A 218 -23.63 10.68 -0.02
N PHE A 219 -22.51 10.00 -0.32
CA PHE A 219 -22.31 8.59 0.01
C PHE A 219 -21.61 8.35 1.35
N GLY A 220 -21.28 9.40 2.12
CA GLY A 220 -20.60 9.28 3.41
C GLY A 220 -19.15 8.76 3.30
N ASN A 221 -18.47 9.01 2.19
CA ASN A 221 -17.14 8.49 1.91
C ASN A 221 -16.06 9.60 1.80
N VAL A 222 -16.23 10.72 2.49
CA VAL A 222 -15.34 11.88 2.41
C VAL A 222 -13.89 11.53 2.72
N SER A 223 -13.63 10.79 3.79
CA SER A 223 -12.27 10.44 4.20
C SER A 223 -11.58 9.49 3.21
N LYS A 224 -12.30 8.48 2.70
CA LYS A 224 -11.77 7.56 1.68
C LYS A 224 -11.45 8.29 0.38
N TYR A 225 -12.38 9.15 -0.06
CA TYR A 225 -12.19 9.97 -1.26
C TYR A 225 -11.03 10.97 -1.10
N SER A 226 -10.92 11.61 0.07
CA SER A 226 -9.81 12.53 0.38
C SER A 226 -8.46 11.81 0.26
N LEU A 227 -8.35 10.61 0.82
CA LEU A 227 -7.11 9.82 0.77
C LEU A 227 -6.80 9.36 -0.67
N GLU A 228 -7.80 8.88 -1.42
CA GLU A 228 -7.64 8.47 -2.82
C GLU A 228 -7.16 9.64 -3.69
N LYS A 229 -7.82 10.79 -3.57
CA LYS A 229 -7.49 12.02 -4.31
C LYS A 229 -6.08 12.51 -4.00
N LEU A 230 -5.71 12.55 -2.72
CA LEU A 230 -4.36 12.93 -2.31
C LEU A 230 -3.32 11.96 -2.84
N SER A 231 -3.55 10.66 -2.72
CA SER A 231 -2.64 9.64 -3.22
C SER A 231 -2.40 9.77 -4.73
N ALA A 232 -3.46 10.02 -5.50
CA ALA A 232 -3.36 10.23 -6.95
C ALA A 232 -2.58 11.50 -7.31
N ASN A 233 -2.72 12.57 -6.52
CA ASN A 233 -2.04 13.84 -6.75
C ASN A 233 -0.57 13.84 -6.32
N GLU A 234 -0.25 13.17 -5.23
CA GLU A 234 1.09 13.14 -4.64
C GLU A 234 2.01 12.10 -5.28
N ALA A 235 1.46 11.05 -5.90
CA ALA A 235 2.25 10.04 -6.59
C ALA A 235 3.03 10.61 -7.77
N ASP A 236 4.23 10.10 -8.04
CA ASP A 236 5.00 10.45 -9.24
C ASP A 236 4.33 9.92 -10.50
N VAL A 237 3.63 8.77 -10.38
CA VAL A 237 2.84 8.16 -11.45
C VAL A 237 1.49 7.68 -10.89
N PHE A 238 0.40 8.01 -11.60
CA PHE A 238 -0.95 7.48 -11.36
C PHE A 238 -1.38 6.55 -12.49
N THR A 239 -1.94 5.36 -12.15
CA THR A 239 -2.40 4.36 -13.12
C THR A 239 -3.76 3.80 -12.76
#